data_289fb63449fe0b4c407f8627ce195d46
#
_entry.id   289fb63449fe0b4c407f8627ce195d46
#
_cell.length_a   1.000
_cell.length_b   1.000
_cell.length_c   1.000
_cell.angle_alpha   90.00
_cell.angle_beta   90.00
_cell.angle_gamma   90.00
#
_symmetry.space_group_name_H-M   'P 1'
#
loop_
_entity.id
_entity.type
_entity.pdbx_description
1 polymer ?
#
loop_
_entity_poly.entity_id
_entity_poly.type
_entity_poly.pdbx_seq_one_letter_code
_entity_poly.pdbx_strand_id
1 'polypeptide(L)'
;MKRILYLLTAASVAAVPVFAGNSAVGASGKQTLDDAQNTSTNGQSLVTQNSATNEPKGNKSAKVNVDGNGVILKGYDAVAFFEQGKPVKGDPAIKGSYQGATYLFASEADKAAFDKDSAKYAPQYGGFCAYGVAKGALDDFEDLFVFTIYKGKLFLCGNPGALEIFMTNIDSNIDKADTNWRQLTGS
;
A
#
# COMPACT_ATOMS: atom_id res chain seq x y z
N MET A 1 -7.18 -35.82 16.08
CA MET A 1 -6.08 -34.92 16.42
C MET A 1 -4.95 -35.13 15.42
N LYS A 2 -4.89 -34.32 14.36
CA LYS A 2 -3.78 -34.33 13.37
C LYS A 2 -2.94 -33.09 13.61
N ARG A 3 -1.73 -33.29 14.12
CA ARG A 3 -0.73 -32.23 14.30
C ARG A 3 -0.14 -31.90 12.92
N ILE A 4 -0.37 -30.68 12.44
CA ILE A 4 0.29 -30.15 11.24
C ILE A 4 1.67 -29.67 11.68
N LEU A 5 2.68 -30.35 11.18
CA LEU A 5 4.09 -30.08 11.43
C LEU A 5 4.54 -28.99 10.45
N TYR A 6 4.81 -27.80 10.96
CA TYR A 6 5.45 -26.76 10.17
C TYR A 6 6.94 -27.07 10.02
N LEU A 7 7.37 -27.39 8.80
CA LEU A 7 8.79 -27.46 8.46
C LEU A 7 9.35 -26.03 8.32
N LEU A 8 10.13 -25.63 9.30
CA LEU A 8 11.00 -24.46 9.22
C LEU A 8 12.21 -24.80 8.33
N THR A 9 12.24 -24.29 7.11
CA THR A 9 13.46 -24.24 6.31
C THR A 9 14.24 -22.99 6.66
N ALA A 10 15.35 -23.20 7.37
CA ALA A 10 16.33 -22.16 7.65
C ALA A 10 17.04 -21.77 6.35
N ALA A 11 16.82 -20.54 5.89
CA ALA A 11 17.63 -19.96 4.82
C ALA A 11 18.85 -19.26 5.41
N SER A 12 20.02 -19.66 4.96
CA SER A 12 21.35 -19.18 5.32
C SER A 12 21.52 -17.68 5.15
N VAL A 13 22.01 -17.04 6.21
CA VAL A 13 22.49 -15.67 6.19
C VAL A 13 23.85 -15.63 5.48
N ALA A 14 23.92 -15.01 4.32
CA ALA A 14 25.17 -14.63 3.68
C ALA A 14 25.61 -13.27 4.23
N ALA A 15 26.76 -13.28 4.90
CA ALA A 15 27.43 -12.08 5.40
C ALA A 15 27.97 -11.23 4.26
N VAL A 16 27.67 -9.93 4.26
CA VAL A 16 28.26 -8.93 3.37
C VAL A 16 29.44 -8.26 4.10
N PRO A 17 30.62 -8.12 3.49
CA PRO A 17 31.78 -7.53 4.15
C PRO A 17 31.66 -6.00 4.26
N VAL A 18 32.01 -5.50 5.44
CA VAL A 18 32.22 -4.09 5.76
C VAL A 18 33.45 -3.58 5.03
N PHE A 19 33.33 -2.59 4.16
CA PHE A 19 34.44 -1.77 3.68
C PHE A 19 34.56 -0.53 4.57
N ALA A 20 35.64 -0.49 5.33
CA ALA A 20 36.14 0.69 6.01
C ALA A 20 37.19 1.37 5.13
N GLY A 21 37.14 2.68 5.05
CA GLY A 21 38.21 3.49 4.47
C GLY A 21 37.65 4.89 4.17
N ASN A 22 38.13 5.91 4.57
CA ASN A 22 39.23 6.50 5.33
C ASN A 22 39.18 8.00 5.06
N SER A 23 39.55 8.76 6.03
CA SER A 23 39.60 10.22 6.17
C SER A 23 40.44 10.96 5.13
N ALA A 24 40.10 12.26 4.88
CA ALA A 24 40.99 13.43 4.78
C ALA A 24 40.13 14.71 4.68
N VAL A 25 40.10 15.57 5.61
CA VAL A 25 40.86 16.71 6.09
C VAL A 25 41.20 17.77 5.01
N GLY A 26 40.74 18.99 5.31
CA GLY A 26 41.31 20.24 4.83
C GLY A 26 40.37 21.06 3.94
N ALA A 27 40.12 22.28 4.07
CA ALA A 27 40.60 23.43 4.77
C ALA A 27 39.69 24.65 4.46
N SER A 28 39.41 25.41 5.46
CA SER A 28 39.29 26.85 5.58
C SER A 28 39.30 27.72 4.31
N GLY A 29 38.30 28.58 4.17
CA GLY A 29 38.29 29.75 3.30
C GLY A 29 37.21 30.70 3.73
N LYS A 30 37.65 31.81 4.30
CA LYS A 30 36.93 32.90 4.96
C LYS A 30 36.66 34.07 3.97
N GLN A 31 35.59 34.86 4.28
CA GLN A 31 35.31 36.23 3.83
C GLN A 31 34.66 36.40 2.46
N THR A 32 33.75 37.34 2.26
CA THR A 32 33.44 38.66 2.86
C THR A 32 32.01 39.08 2.55
N LEU A 33 31.44 39.90 3.42
CA LEU A 33 30.23 40.71 3.23
C LEU A 33 30.44 41.73 2.10
N ASP A 34 29.38 41.99 1.32
CA ASP A 34 29.10 43.36 0.88
C ASP A 34 27.62 43.50 0.52
N ASP A 35 27.05 44.55 1.09
CA ASP A 35 25.73 45.12 0.89
C ASP A 35 25.51 45.62 -0.54
N ALA A 36 24.28 45.48 -1.02
CA ALA A 36 23.66 46.60 -1.77
C ALA A 36 22.14 46.38 -1.87
N GLN A 37 21.42 47.22 -1.23
CA GLN A 37 20.02 47.54 -1.46
C GLN A 37 19.78 47.94 -2.92
N ASN A 38 18.70 47.51 -3.54
CA ASN A 38 17.92 48.41 -4.36
C ASN A 38 16.44 48.04 -4.45
N THR A 39 15.68 49.04 -4.35
CA THR A 39 14.26 49.26 -4.21
C THR A 39 13.47 48.98 -5.51
N SER A 40 12.26 48.48 -5.32
CA SER A 40 10.98 48.84 -5.98
C SER A 40 10.83 48.65 -7.50
N THR A 41 9.87 47.91 -7.94
CA THR A 41 8.57 48.43 -8.45
C THR A 41 7.66 47.31 -8.94
N ASN A 42 6.39 47.48 -8.62
CA ASN A 42 5.17 46.92 -9.16
C ASN A 42 5.22 46.20 -10.51
N GLY A 43 4.61 45.02 -10.53
CA GLY A 43 4.16 44.36 -11.75
C GLY A 43 3.19 43.23 -11.38
N GLN A 44 1.92 43.60 -11.14
CA GLN A 44 0.85 42.60 -11.11
C GLN A 44 0.79 41.91 -12.47
N SER A 45 1.00 40.62 -12.47
CA SER A 45 0.58 39.77 -13.58
C SER A 45 -0.18 38.60 -13.01
N LEU A 46 -1.48 38.68 -13.13
CA LEU A 46 -2.45 37.63 -12.92
C LEU A 46 -2.14 36.50 -13.93
N VAL A 47 -1.38 35.54 -13.51
CA VAL A 47 -1.33 34.26 -14.24
C VAL A 47 -2.38 33.36 -13.61
N THR A 48 -3.56 33.41 -14.20
CA THR A 48 -4.58 32.37 -14.04
C THR A 48 -4.00 31.06 -14.56
N GLN A 49 -3.43 30.28 -13.70
CA GLN A 49 -3.11 28.88 -14.03
C GLN A 49 -4.41 28.09 -13.90
N ASN A 50 -5.14 28.00 -15.00
CA ASN A 50 -6.11 26.96 -15.25
C ASN A 50 -5.35 25.63 -15.36
N SER A 51 -5.09 25.00 -14.23
CA SER A 51 -4.83 23.57 -14.21
C SER A 51 -6.16 22.88 -14.45
N ALA A 52 -6.51 22.73 -15.73
CA ALA A 52 -7.53 21.80 -16.14
C ALA A 52 -7.03 20.38 -15.77
N THR A 53 -7.39 19.93 -14.59
CA THR A 53 -7.39 18.52 -14.27
C THR A 53 -8.43 17.88 -15.16
N ASN A 54 -7.97 17.25 -16.24
CA ASN A 54 -8.75 16.30 -16.99
C ASN A 54 -9.01 15.09 -16.08
N GLU A 55 -10.01 15.21 -15.22
CA GLU A 55 -10.62 14.05 -14.59
C GLU A 55 -11.41 13.30 -15.69
N PRO A 56 -11.12 12.01 -15.93
CA PRO A 56 -11.97 11.24 -16.84
C PRO A 56 -13.33 11.11 -16.19
N LYS A 57 -14.33 11.76 -16.81
CA LYS A 57 -15.73 11.61 -16.46
C LYS A 57 -16.11 10.13 -16.54
N GLY A 58 -16.54 9.57 -15.39
CA GLY A 58 -17.24 8.29 -15.41
C GLY A 58 -16.62 7.16 -14.62
N ASN A 59 -15.76 7.42 -13.61
CA ASN A 59 -15.36 6.37 -12.70
C ASN A 59 -16.41 6.28 -11.57
N LYS A 60 -17.28 5.26 -11.62
CA LYS A 60 -18.01 4.83 -10.42
C LYS A 60 -16.96 4.58 -9.35
N SER A 61 -17.00 5.35 -8.27
CA SER A 61 -16.05 5.26 -7.19
C SER A 61 -15.94 3.80 -6.75
N ALA A 62 -14.78 3.19 -6.98
CA ALA A 62 -14.55 1.81 -6.55
C ALA A 62 -14.79 1.77 -5.04
N LYS A 63 -15.58 0.81 -4.56
CA LYS A 63 -15.75 0.64 -3.12
C LYS A 63 -14.41 0.17 -2.53
N VAL A 64 -13.92 0.89 -1.54
CA VAL A 64 -12.68 0.57 -0.82
C VAL A 64 -12.93 0.64 0.67
N ASN A 65 -12.34 -0.29 1.40
CA ASN A 65 -12.40 -0.36 2.86
C ASN A 65 -11.32 0.55 3.44
N VAL A 66 -11.69 1.79 3.68
CA VAL A 66 -10.81 2.84 4.19
C VAL A 66 -11.32 3.40 5.51
N ASP A 67 -10.42 3.95 6.31
CA ASP A 67 -10.77 4.69 7.52
C ASP A 67 -11.35 6.09 7.19
N GLY A 68 -11.67 6.86 8.24
CA GLY A 68 -12.20 8.22 8.11
C GLY A 68 -11.28 9.22 7.40
N ASN A 69 -10.00 8.87 7.20
CA ASN A 69 -9.00 9.66 6.48
C ASN A 69 -8.74 9.14 5.06
N GLY A 70 -9.50 8.13 4.61
CA GLY A 70 -9.32 7.49 3.33
C GLY A 70 -8.13 6.54 3.24
N VAL A 71 -7.59 6.10 4.39
CA VAL A 71 -6.43 5.20 4.45
C VAL A 71 -6.91 3.75 4.46
N ILE A 72 -6.39 2.96 3.52
CA ILE A 72 -6.68 1.53 3.41
C ILE A 72 -5.75 0.70 4.31
N LEU A 73 -6.11 -0.58 4.54
CA LEU A 73 -5.31 -1.53 5.35
C LEU A 73 -4.99 -1.01 6.75
N LYS A 74 -5.84 -0.15 7.31
CA LYS A 74 -5.61 0.49 8.63
C LYS A 74 -4.20 1.14 8.72
N GLY A 75 -3.64 1.57 7.57
CA GLY A 75 -2.32 2.19 7.45
C GLY A 75 -1.14 1.22 7.52
N TYR A 76 -1.35 -0.05 7.19
CA TYR A 76 -0.28 -1.02 7.01
C TYR A 76 0.14 -1.08 5.54
N ASP A 77 1.42 -1.39 5.33
CA ASP A 77 2.07 -1.42 4.03
C ASP A 77 1.60 -2.61 3.19
N ALA A 78 1.03 -2.33 2.03
CA ALA A 78 0.53 -3.36 1.12
C ALA A 78 1.64 -4.26 0.55
N VAL A 79 2.85 -3.71 0.34
CA VAL A 79 4.00 -4.43 -0.21
C VAL A 79 4.55 -5.44 0.80
N ALA A 80 4.54 -5.08 2.09
CA ALA A 80 5.05 -5.93 3.16
C ALA A 80 4.34 -7.28 3.27
N PHE A 81 3.06 -7.37 2.92
CA PHE A 81 2.33 -8.64 2.87
C PHE A 81 2.98 -9.64 1.90
N PHE A 82 3.51 -9.15 0.78
CA PHE A 82 4.14 -9.97 -0.26
C PHE A 82 5.61 -10.24 0.03
N GLU A 83 6.35 -9.20 0.38
CA GLU A 83 7.82 -9.26 0.50
C GLU A 83 8.26 -9.80 1.87
N GLN A 84 7.48 -9.55 2.93
CA GLN A 84 7.82 -9.95 4.30
C GLN A 84 6.87 -11.04 4.85
N GLY A 85 5.78 -11.36 4.16
CA GLY A 85 4.80 -12.35 4.59
C GLY A 85 4.02 -11.97 5.86
N LYS A 86 4.00 -10.68 6.21
CA LYS A 86 3.31 -10.15 7.41
C LYS A 86 2.93 -8.69 7.23
N PRO A 87 1.89 -8.21 7.96
CA PRO A 87 1.59 -6.80 8.00
C PRO A 87 2.69 -6.02 8.72
N VAL A 88 3.11 -4.90 8.13
CA VAL A 88 4.07 -3.94 8.69
C VAL A 88 3.42 -2.57 8.67
N LYS A 89 3.55 -1.82 9.76
CA LYS A 89 2.97 -0.48 9.84
C LYS A 89 3.66 0.46 8.87
N GLY A 90 2.88 1.17 8.06
CA GLY A 90 3.37 2.23 7.19
C GLY A 90 3.66 3.52 7.94
N ASP A 91 4.56 4.32 7.39
CA ASP A 91 4.85 5.69 7.83
C ASP A 91 3.86 6.66 7.14
N PRO A 92 3.13 7.50 7.87
CA PRO A 92 2.24 8.51 7.28
C PRO A 92 2.94 9.52 6.37
N ALA A 93 4.26 9.68 6.49
CA ALA A 93 5.05 10.52 5.61
C ALA A 93 5.29 9.89 4.23
N ILE A 94 5.26 8.55 4.14
CA ILE A 94 5.51 7.78 2.91
C ILE A 94 4.18 7.22 2.40
N LYS A 95 3.54 7.93 1.49
CA LYS A 95 2.19 7.59 1.02
C LYS A 95 2.06 7.63 -0.50
N GLY A 96 1.12 6.85 -1.00
CA GLY A 96 0.67 6.85 -2.38
C GLY A 96 -0.85 6.71 -2.45
N SER A 97 -1.40 6.75 -3.65
CA SER A 97 -2.84 6.59 -3.86
C SER A 97 -3.11 5.62 -5.02
N TYR A 98 -4.14 4.80 -4.85
CA TYR A 98 -4.61 3.89 -5.89
C TYR A 98 -6.10 3.60 -5.70
N GLN A 99 -6.88 3.64 -6.78
CA GLN A 99 -8.33 3.38 -6.79
C GLN A 99 -9.13 4.14 -5.71
N GLY A 100 -8.75 5.38 -5.43
CA GLY A 100 -9.47 6.23 -4.47
C GLY A 100 -9.11 5.99 -2.99
N ALA A 101 -8.12 5.14 -2.71
CA ALA A 101 -7.59 4.92 -1.36
C ALA A 101 -6.17 5.48 -1.20
N THR A 102 -5.83 5.89 0.01
CA THR A 102 -4.46 6.25 0.42
C THR A 102 -3.77 5.04 1.03
N TYR A 103 -2.61 4.71 0.51
CA TYR A 103 -1.70 3.67 0.99
C TYR A 103 -0.54 4.29 1.76
N LEU A 104 -0.17 3.69 2.88
CA LEU A 104 1.02 4.07 3.65
C LEU A 104 2.08 2.97 3.50
N PHE A 105 3.35 3.35 3.40
CA PHE A 105 4.45 2.42 3.17
C PHE A 105 5.49 2.51 4.30
N ALA A 106 6.11 1.39 4.62
CA ALA A 106 7.15 1.32 5.64
C ALA A 106 8.49 1.88 5.14
N SER A 107 8.66 1.97 3.81
CA SER A 107 9.88 2.49 3.19
C SER A 107 9.59 3.14 1.83
N GLU A 108 10.49 4.02 1.39
CA GLU A 108 10.45 4.56 0.01
C GLU A 108 10.63 3.46 -1.05
N ALA A 109 11.34 2.38 -0.72
CA ALA A 109 11.50 1.23 -1.61
C ALA A 109 10.17 0.50 -1.83
N ASP A 110 9.39 0.30 -0.76
CA ASP A 110 8.06 -0.33 -0.85
C ASP A 110 7.09 0.57 -1.64
N LYS A 111 7.15 1.89 -1.38
CA LYS A 111 6.39 2.86 -2.17
C LYS A 111 6.74 2.77 -3.66
N ALA A 112 8.02 2.74 -4.00
CA ALA A 112 8.47 2.64 -5.40
C ALA A 112 8.03 1.31 -6.06
N ALA A 113 8.05 0.20 -5.31
CA ALA A 113 7.54 -1.08 -5.78
C ALA A 113 6.04 -1.03 -6.05
N PHE A 114 5.27 -0.41 -5.15
CA PHE A 114 3.84 -0.20 -5.30
C PHE A 114 3.51 0.70 -6.49
N ASP A 115 4.20 1.84 -6.64
CA ASP A 115 3.98 2.78 -7.74
C ASP A 115 4.24 2.14 -9.11
N LYS A 116 5.17 1.18 -9.17
CA LYS A 116 5.47 0.42 -10.39
C LYS A 116 4.36 -0.56 -10.79
N ASP A 117 3.71 -1.19 -9.82
CA ASP A 117 2.63 -2.16 -10.06
C ASP A 117 1.64 -2.17 -8.89
N SER A 118 0.86 -1.10 -8.77
CA SER A 118 -0.12 -0.96 -7.69
C SER A 118 -1.19 -2.06 -7.72
N ALA A 119 -1.54 -2.55 -8.91
CA ALA A 119 -2.55 -3.60 -9.07
C ALA A 119 -2.12 -4.94 -8.46
N LYS A 120 -0.82 -5.24 -8.48
CA LYS A 120 -0.24 -6.43 -7.85
C LYS A 120 -0.40 -6.40 -6.33
N TYR A 121 -0.10 -5.26 -5.72
CA TYR A 121 -0.01 -5.12 -4.26
C TYR A 121 -1.33 -4.73 -3.60
N ALA A 122 -2.26 -4.15 -4.35
CA ALA A 122 -3.56 -3.79 -3.82
C ALA A 122 -4.34 -5.03 -3.36
N PRO A 123 -5.02 -4.97 -2.19
CA PRO A 123 -5.85 -6.08 -1.75
C PRO A 123 -7.04 -6.27 -2.66
N GLN A 124 -7.43 -7.52 -2.88
CA GLN A 124 -8.63 -7.85 -3.64
C GLN A 124 -9.88 -7.31 -2.93
N TYR A 125 -10.93 -7.08 -3.70
CA TYR A 125 -12.23 -6.60 -3.20
C TYR A 125 -12.11 -5.31 -2.38
N GLY A 126 -11.25 -4.40 -2.81
CA GLY A 126 -11.07 -3.12 -2.13
C GLY A 126 -10.62 -3.23 -0.67
N GLY A 127 -10.08 -4.37 -0.24
CA GLY A 127 -9.67 -4.60 1.14
C GLY A 127 -10.79 -5.04 2.09
N PHE A 128 -11.97 -5.39 1.59
CA PHE A 128 -13.01 -6.05 2.39
C PHE A 128 -12.68 -7.53 2.61
N CYS A 129 -13.37 -8.16 3.59
CA CYS A 129 -13.25 -9.58 3.85
C CYS A 129 -13.65 -10.40 2.61
N ALA A 130 -12.70 -11.16 2.04
CA ALA A 130 -12.93 -11.93 0.82
C ALA A 130 -14.03 -12.99 0.98
N TYR A 131 -14.11 -13.64 2.15
CA TYR A 131 -15.21 -14.57 2.44
C TYR A 131 -16.55 -13.86 2.59
N GLY A 132 -16.57 -12.66 3.21
CA GLY A 132 -17.76 -11.81 3.25
C GLY A 132 -18.27 -11.47 1.85
N VAL A 133 -17.38 -11.04 0.97
CA VAL A 133 -17.72 -10.77 -0.45
C VAL A 133 -18.23 -12.03 -1.15
N ALA A 134 -17.62 -13.19 -0.92
CA ALA A 134 -18.12 -14.48 -1.45
C ALA A 134 -19.54 -14.81 -0.94
N LYS A 135 -19.96 -14.27 0.18
CA LYS A 135 -21.32 -14.38 0.74
C LYS A 135 -22.24 -13.26 0.32
N GLY A 136 -21.76 -12.27 -0.45
CA GLY A 136 -22.54 -11.12 -0.92
C GLY A 136 -22.58 -9.95 0.07
N ALA A 137 -21.62 -9.87 1.00
CA ALA A 137 -21.52 -8.81 2.00
C ALA A 137 -20.17 -8.07 1.94
N LEU A 138 -20.17 -6.79 2.32
CA LEU A 138 -18.95 -5.99 2.48
C LEU A 138 -18.58 -5.95 3.96
N ASP A 139 -18.02 -7.03 4.45
CA ASP A 139 -17.58 -7.16 5.83
C ASP A 139 -16.17 -6.61 6.01
N ASP A 140 -15.92 -5.96 7.14
CA ASP A 140 -14.58 -5.52 7.53
C ASP A 140 -13.76 -6.71 8.08
N PHE A 141 -12.48 -6.46 8.35
CA PHE A 141 -11.58 -7.40 9.01
C PHE A 141 -11.19 -6.86 10.40
N GLU A 142 -11.08 -7.78 11.35
CA GLU A 142 -10.68 -7.44 12.72
C GLU A 142 -9.16 -7.34 12.83
N ASP A 143 -8.45 -8.31 12.22
CA ASP A 143 -7.01 -8.48 12.32
C ASP A 143 -6.36 -8.62 10.93
N LEU A 144 -5.35 -7.81 10.64
CA LEU A 144 -4.57 -7.85 9.41
C LEU A 144 -3.66 -9.09 9.29
N PHE A 145 -3.45 -9.84 10.36
CA PHE A 145 -2.75 -11.13 10.30
C PHE A 145 -3.62 -12.25 9.72
N VAL A 146 -4.92 -11.99 9.52
CA VAL A 146 -5.86 -12.94 8.90
C VAL A 146 -5.95 -12.67 7.40
N PHE A 147 -4.93 -13.10 6.68
CA PHE A 147 -4.83 -12.90 5.22
C PHE A 147 -4.26 -14.14 4.52
N THR A 148 -4.38 -14.17 3.22
CA THR A 148 -3.65 -15.12 2.36
C THR A 148 -3.22 -14.44 1.06
N ILE A 149 -2.08 -14.90 0.51
CA ILE A 149 -1.69 -14.59 -0.86
C ILE A 149 -1.90 -15.85 -1.69
N TYR A 150 -2.78 -15.74 -2.67
CA TYR A 150 -3.10 -16.83 -3.57
C TYR A 150 -3.02 -16.37 -5.02
N LYS A 151 -2.29 -17.11 -5.83
CA LYS A 151 -2.02 -16.76 -7.25
C LYS A 151 -1.55 -15.30 -7.40
N GLY A 152 -0.67 -14.85 -6.49
CA GLY A 152 -0.11 -13.50 -6.51
C GLY A 152 -1.06 -12.37 -6.13
N LYS A 153 -2.20 -12.68 -5.50
CA LYS A 153 -3.21 -11.71 -5.06
C LYS A 153 -3.40 -11.75 -3.55
N LEU A 154 -3.55 -10.59 -2.93
CA LEU A 154 -3.77 -10.45 -1.48
C LEU A 154 -5.27 -10.50 -1.16
N PHE A 155 -5.67 -11.43 -0.31
CA PHE A 155 -7.02 -11.57 0.22
C PHE A 155 -7.02 -11.39 1.73
N LEU A 156 -7.83 -10.47 2.23
CA LEU A 156 -8.06 -10.28 3.66
C LEU A 156 -9.29 -11.07 4.08
N CYS A 157 -9.32 -11.58 5.30
CA CYS A 157 -10.49 -12.22 5.89
C CYS A 157 -10.81 -11.63 7.26
N GLY A 158 -12.10 -11.63 7.63
CA GLY A 158 -12.58 -10.98 8.84
C GLY A 158 -12.00 -11.58 10.12
N ASN A 159 -11.85 -12.90 10.16
CA ASN A 159 -11.33 -13.66 11.30
C ASN A 159 -10.78 -15.01 10.84
N PRO A 160 -10.04 -15.77 11.70
CA PRO A 160 -9.43 -17.05 11.33
C PRO A 160 -10.41 -18.08 10.79
N GLY A 161 -11.64 -18.16 11.31
CA GLY A 161 -12.66 -19.08 10.82
C GLY A 161 -13.12 -18.73 9.40
N ALA A 162 -13.28 -17.45 9.10
CA ALA A 162 -13.58 -16.98 7.74
C ALA A 162 -12.45 -17.32 6.76
N LEU A 163 -11.19 -17.19 7.17
CA LEU A 163 -10.03 -17.56 6.36
C LEU A 163 -10.01 -19.07 6.11
N GLU A 164 -10.23 -19.91 7.13
CA GLU A 164 -10.27 -21.35 7.00
C GLU A 164 -11.32 -21.80 5.98
N ILE A 165 -12.55 -21.27 6.08
CA ILE A 165 -13.63 -21.58 5.14
C ILE A 165 -13.29 -21.06 3.74
N PHE A 166 -12.74 -19.86 3.62
CA PHE A 166 -12.32 -19.30 2.33
C PHE A 166 -11.28 -20.17 1.65
N MET A 167 -10.30 -20.68 2.40
CA MET A 167 -9.21 -21.53 1.91
C MET A 167 -9.66 -22.94 1.55
N THR A 168 -10.73 -23.48 2.17
CA THR A 168 -11.20 -24.86 1.93
C THR A 168 -11.55 -25.12 0.47
N ASN A 169 -12.15 -24.13 -0.22
CA ASN A 169 -12.47 -24.17 -1.65
C ASN A 169 -12.14 -22.83 -2.28
N ILE A 170 -10.88 -22.42 -2.23
CA ILE A 170 -10.45 -21.06 -2.53
C ILE A 170 -10.85 -20.60 -3.94
N ASP A 171 -10.67 -21.41 -4.97
CA ASP A 171 -11.04 -21.04 -6.33
C ASP A 171 -12.56 -20.80 -6.46
N SER A 172 -13.39 -21.70 -5.91
CA SER A 172 -14.85 -21.51 -5.92
C SER A 172 -15.30 -20.30 -5.10
N ASN A 173 -14.63 -20.01 -3.99
CA ASN A 173 -14.92 -18.82 -3.19
C ASN A 173 -14.49 -17.54 -3.90
N ILE A 174 -13.41 -17.55 -4.63
CA ILE A 174 -12.98 -16.44 -5.49
C ILE A 174 -14.01 -16.20 -6.61
N ASP A 175 -14.46 -17.24 -7.32
CA ASP A 175 -15.47 -17.12 -8.39
C ASP A 175 -16.77 -16.48 -7.87
N LYS A 176 -17.22 -16.90 -6.67
CA LYS A 176 -18.39 -16.30 -6.01
C LYS A 176 -18.13 -14.84 -5.63
N ALA A 177 -16.97 -14.57 -5.06
CA ALA A 177 -16.60 -13.23 -4.66
C ALA A 177 -16.48 -12.28 -5.87
N ASP A 178 -15.89 -12.73 -6.97
CA ASP A 178 -15.79 -11.95 -8.22
C ASP A 178 -17.17 -11.63 -8.81
N THR A 179 -18.11 -12.60 -8.73
CA THR A 179 -19.50 -12.40 -9.18
C THR A 179 -20.22 -11.39 -8.28
N ASN A 180 -20.14 -11.56 -6.97
CA ASN A 180 -20.80 -10.70 -6.00
C ASN A 180 -20.16 -9.29 -5.99
N TRP A 181 -18.85 -9.19 -6.17
CA TRP A 181 -18.14 -7.91 -6.20
C TRP A 181 -18.69 -6.98 -7.28
N ARG A 182 -18.91 -7.51 -8.48
CA ARG A 182 -19.54 -6.75 -9.58
C ARG A 182 -20.93 -6.24 -9.20
N GLN A 183 -21.72 -7.06 -8.52
CA GLN A 183 -23.07 -6.66 -8.08
C GLN A 183 -23.02 -5.60 -6.96
N LEU A 184 -22.12 -5.80 -5.98
CA LEU A 184 -21.97 -4.91 -4.83
C LEU A 184 -21.40 -3.54 -5.20
N THR A 185 -20.57 -3.48 -6.23
CA THR A 185 -19.92 -2.24 -6.69
C THR A 185 -20.62 -1.61 -7.92
N GLY A 186 -21.45 -2.37 -8.59
CA GLY A 186 -22.11 -1.95 -9.83
C GLY A 186 -21.13 -1.81 -11.01
N SER A 187 -20.03 -2.59 -10.98
CA SER A 187 -18.98 -2.62 -12.02
C SER A 187 -19.21 -3.73 -13.03
#